data_5074d4aa48183a5d11bb0029d414edf9
#
_entry.id   5074d4aa48183a5d11bb0029d414edf9
#
_cell.length_a   1.000
_cell.length_b   1.000
_cell.length_c   1.000
_cell.angle_alpha   90.00
_cell.angle_beta   90.00
_cell.angle_gamma   90.00
#
_symmetry.space_group_name_H-M   'P 1'
#
loop_
_entity.id
_entity.type
_entity.pdbx_description
1 polymer ?
#
loop_
_entity_poly.entity_id
_entity_poly.type
_entity_poly.pdbx_seq_one_letter_code
_entity_poly.pdbx_strand_id
1 'polypeptide(L)'
;MLEIKNLVVNYGAITALHGISLQIKKGDIVTLIGGNGAGKTTTLKTISGLLRAESGEIIYEGQNITKLPAHKIVAAGLSHVPEGRMIFANLTVLENLKMGAYLQKDKTVIAKELDYVFSIFPRLKEREKQIAGTLSGGEQQMLAIGRALMSKPKFLMLDEPSLGIAPLLVKTIFEKIVEINRQHGITILLVEQNANLALEISQYGYVLETGRIILQDDSAALRANPKVKSAYLGG
;
A
#
# COMPACT_ATOMS: atom_id res chain seq x y z
N MET A 1 -4.02 2.46 -15.03
CA MET A 1 -3.54 1.36 -14.19
C MET A 1 -4.65 0.79 -13.33
N LEU A 2 -5.21 1.57 -12.41
CA LEU A 2 -6.38 1.21 -11.59
C LEU A 2 -7.45 2.29 -11.70
N GLU A 3 -8.71 1.89 -11.84
CA GLU A 3 -9.87 2.78 -11.84
C GLU A 3 -10.95 2.19 -10.94
N ILE A 4 -11.50 3.02 -10.05
CA ILE A 4 -12.63 2.69 -9.19
C ILE A 4 -13.79 3.59 -9.60
N LYS A 5 -14.98 2.98 -9.78
CA LYS A 5 -16.20 3.68 -10.20
C LYS A 5 -17.33 3.42 -9.21
N ASN A 6 -17.79 4.49 -8.55
CA ASN A 6 -18.96 4.48 -7.67
C ASN A 6 -18.98 3.33 -6.65
N LEU A 7 -17.82 3.04 -6.03
CA LEU A 7 -17.65 1.91 -5.14
C LEU A 7 -18.39 2.12 -3.83
N VAL A 8 -19.34 1.23 -3.53
CA VAL A 8 -20.07 1.18 -2.26
C VAL A 8 -19.66 -0.09 -1.51
N VAL A 9 -19.34 0.05 -0.23
CA VAL A 9 -18.95 -1.06 0.64
C VAL A 9 -19.67 -0.97 1.97
N ASN A 10 -20.26 -2.08 2.40
CA ASN A 10 -21.00 -2.20 3.66
C ASN A 10 -20.34 -3.19 4.61
N TYR A 11 -20.40 -2.90 5.90
CA TYR A 11 -20.19 -3.83 7.00
C TYR A 11 -21.54 -4.09 7.69
N GLY A 12 -22.23 -5.15 7.25
CA GLY A 12 -23.60 -5.38 7.65
C GLY A 12 -24.51 -4.21 7.26
N ALA A 13 -25.14 -3.56 8.24
CA ALA A 13 -26.03 -2.40 8.01
C ALA A 13 -25.27 -1.06 7.87
N ILE A 14 -23.95 -1.03 8.11
CA ILE A 14 -23.17 0.21 8.09
C ILE A 14 -22.46 0.36 6.74
N THR A 15 -22.77 1.46 6.03
CA THR A 15 -22.06 1.81 4.80
C THR A 15 -20.74 2.49 5.15
N ALA A 16 -19.64 1.88 4.76
CA ALA A 16 -18.29 2.39 5.00
C ALA A 16 -17.73 3.21 3.82
N LEU A 17 -18.15 2.90 2.58
CA LEU A 17 -17.84 3.68 1.38
C LEU A 17 -19.14 4.03 0.64
N HIS A 18 -19.30 5.29 0.31
CA HIS A 18 -20.53 5.86 -0.23
C HIS A 18 -20.41 6.22 -1.73
N GLY A 19 -19.94 5.30 -2.57
CA GLY A 19 -19.83 5.54 -4.01
C GLY A 19 -18.56 6.31 -4.38
N ILE A 20 -17.41 5.91 -3.82
CA ILE A 20 -16.14 6.57 -4.17
C ILE A 20 -15.70 6.22 -5.59
N SER A 21 -15.08 7.19 -6.26
CA SER A 21 -14.46 7.03 -7.57
C SER A 21 -13.05 7.61 -7.53
N LEU A 22 -12.05 6.85 -8.02
CA LEU A 22 -10.68 7.32 -8.11
C LEU A 22 -9.97 6.65 -9.28
N GLN A 23 -8.91 7.29 -9.74
CA GLN A 23 -8.08 6.80 -10.83
C GLN A 23 -6.60 6.90 -10.48
N ILE A 24 -5.84 5.85 -10.80
CA ILE A 24 -4.39 5.79 -10.57
C ILE A 24 -3.70 5.49 -11.90
N LYS A 25 -2.83 6.40 -12.34
CA LYS A 25 -2.04 6.23 -13.55
C LYS A 25 -0.88 5.27 -13.29
N LYS A 26 -0.42 4.63 -14.34
CA LYS A 26 0.73 3.72 -14.26
C LYS A 26 2.01 4.50 -13.95
N GLY A 27 2.78 4.00 -13.00
CA GLY A 27 4.05 4.59 -12.59
C GLY A 27 3.95 5.68 -11.53
N ASP A 28 2.74 6.16 -11.20
CA ASP A 28 2.55 7.17 -10.17
C ASP A 28 2.57 6.59 -8.77
N ILE A 29 2.98 7.42 -7.80
CA ILE A 29 2.63 7.26 -6.39
C ILE A 29 1.40 8.14 -6.18
N VAL A 30 0.28 7.53 -5.84
CA VAL A 30 -0.97 8.24 -5.50
C VAL A 30 -1.27 8.02 -4.03
N THR A 31 -1.72 9.06 -3.35
CA THR A 31 -2.07 8.94 -1.94
C THR A 31 -3.57 9.08 -1.68
N LEU A 32 -4.05 8.31 -0.70
CA LEU A 32 -5.39 8.44 -0.12
C LEU A 32 -5.23 8.83 1.35
N ILE A 33 -5.48 10.09 1.66
CA ILE A 33 -5.38 10.64 3.02
C ILE A 33 -6.76 10.80 3.65
N GLY A 34 -6.80 10.78 4.96
CA GLY A 34 -8.02 10.94 5.74
C GLY A 34 -7.84 10.52 7.20
N GLY A 35 -8.75 10.94 8.05
CA GLY A 35 -8.77 10.56 9.47
C GLY A 35 -9.02 9.07 9.70
N ASN A 36 -8.92 8.65 10.97
CA ASN A 36 -9.31 7.30 11.37
C ASN A 36 -10.80 7.08 11.11
N GLY A 37 -11.15 5.91 10.59
CA GLY A 37 -12.53 5.58 10.22
C GLY A 37 -13.03 6.21 8.92
N ALA A 38 -12.22 6.97 8.18
CA ALA A 38 -12.61 7.58 6.91
C ALA A 38 -12.95 6.58 5.79
N GLY A 39 -12.49 5.30 5.91
CA GLY A 39 -12.71 4.26 4.90
C GLY A 39 -11.46 3.88 4.09
N LYS A 40 -10.28 4.39 4.46
CA LYS A 40 -8.98 4.14 3.77
C LYS A 40 -8.66 2.65 3.66
N THR A 41 -8.54 1.96 4.78
CA THR A 41 -8.28 0.51 4.86
C THR A 41 -9.39 -0.30 4.18
N THR A 42 -10.66 0.14 4.29
CA THR A 42 -11.79 -0.48 3.60
C THR A 42 -11.59 -0.44 2.08
N THR A 43 -11.14 0.69 1.55
CA THR A 43 -10.81 0.84 0.13
C THR A 43 -9.74 -0.17 -0.29
N LEU A 44 -8.62 -0.25 0.43
CA LEU A 44 -7.54 -1.20 0.11
C LEU A 44 -7.99 -2.67 0.22
N LYS A 45 -8.73 -3.03 1.27
CA LYS A 45 -9.27 -4.38 1.44
C LYS A 45 -10.22 -4.77 0.32
N THR A 46 -11.00 -3.82 -0.21
CA THR A 46 -11.92 -4.09 -1.32
C THR A 46 -11.15 -4.26 -2.63
N ILE A 47 -10.16 -3.41 -2.91
CA ILE A 47 -9.28 -3.56 -4.08
C ILE A 47 -8.55 -4.91 -4.07
N SER A 48 -8.07 -5.34 -2.90
CA SER A 48 -7.35 -6.63 -2.75
C SER A 48 -8.25 -7.86 -2.69
N GLY A 49 -9.59 -7.69 -2.80
CA GLY A 49 -10.56 -8.80 -2.78
C GLY A 49 -10.76 -9.44 -1.41
N LEU A 50 -10.32 -8.78 -0.33
CA LEU A 50 -10.55 -9.19 1.06
C LEU A 50 -11.93 -8.76 1.57
N LEU A 51 -12.51 -7.72 0.97
CA LEU A 51 -13.88 -7.29 1.18
C LEU A 51 -14.63 -7.28 -0.15
N ARG A 52 -15.92 -7.53 -0.09
CA ARG A 52 -16.79 -7.46 -1.28
C ARG A 52 -17.43 -6.09 -1.37
N ALA A 53 -17.45 -5.53 -2.58
CA ALA A 53 -18.24 -4.36 -2.87
C ALA A 53 -19.73 -4.72 -2.92
N GLU A 54 -20.59 -3.85 -2.40
CA GLU A 54 -22.04 -3.90 -2.57
C GLU A 54 -22.41 -3.51 -4.01
N SER A 55 -21.79 -2.43 -4.50
CA SER A 55 -21.96 -1.96 -5.88
C SER A 55 -20.72 -1.19 -6.35
N GLY A 56 -20.71 -0.83 -7.63
CA GLY A 56 -19.57 -0.18 -8.27
C GLY A 56 -18.62 -1.16 -8.92
N GLU A 57 -17.53 -0.63 -9.48
CA GLU A 57 -16.56 -1.41 -10.24
C GLU A 57 -15.13 -1.05 -9.86
N ILE A 58 -14.26 -2.05 -9.89
CA ILE A 58 -12.81 -1.91 -9.80
C ILE A 58 -12.20 -2.50 -11.06
N ILE A 59 -11.54 -1.64 -11.84
CA ILE A 59 -10.92 -2.00 -13.11
C ILE A 59 -9.39 -1.87 -12.94
N TYR A 60 -8.68 -2.97 -13.12
CA TYR A 60 -7.22 -3.05 -13.04
C TYR A 60 -6.65 -3.54 -14.37
N GLU A 61 -5.74 -2.78 -15.00
CA GLU A 61 -5.15 -3.09 -16.31
C GLU A 61 -6.23 -3.39 -17.38
N GLY A 62 -7.37 -2.69 -17.33
CA GLY A 62 -8.50 -2.89 -18.25
C GLY A 62 -9.40 -4.08 -17.93
N GLN A 63 -9.11 -4.85 -16.88
CA GLN A 63 -9.93 -5.98 -16.43
C GLN A 63 -10.75 -5.61 -15.19
N ASN A 64 -12.03 -5.98 -15.19
CA ASN A 64 -12.86 -5.83 -14.00
C ASN A 64 -12.47 -6.90 -12.97
N ILE A 65 -11.92 -6.45 -11.83
CA ILE A 65 -11.47 -7.32 -10.74
C ILE A 65 -12.41 -7.30 -9.53
N THR A 66 -13.53 -6.61 -9.59
CA THR A 66 -14.44 -6.36 -8.46
C THR A 66 -14.86 -7.63 -7.72
N LYS A 67 -15.04 -8.72 -8.47
CA LYS A 67 -15.47 -10.02 -7.91
C LYS A 67 -14.38 -11.08 -7.88
N LEU A 68 -13.15 -10.74 -8.23
CA LEU A 68 -12.05 -11.69 -8.22
C LEU A 68 -11.63 -12.02 -6.78
N PRO A 69 -11.29 -13.28 -6.49
CA PRO A 69 -10.71 -13.62 -5.19
C PRO A 69 -9.28 -13.10 -5.05
N ALA A 70 -8.87 -12.80 -3.82
CA ALA A 70 -7.58 -12.16 -3.51
C ALA A 70 -6.37 -12.82 -4.20
N HIS A 71 -6.30 -14.16 -4.21
CA HIS A 71 -5.17 -14.87 -4.85
C HIS A 71 -5.05 -14.62 -6.35
N LYS A 72 -6.17 -14.41 -7.07
CA LYS A 72 -6.16 -14.04 -8.49
C LYS A 72 -5.74 -12.59 -8.71
N ILE A 73 -6.11 -11.70 -7.79
CA ILE A 73 -5.68 -10.29 -7.80
C ILE A 73 -4.18 -10.20 -7.60
N VAL A 74 -3.62 -10.95 -6.64
CA VAL A 74 -2.16 -11.03 -6.45
C VAL A 74 -1.48 -11.62 -7.70
N ALA A 75 -2.05 -12.67 -8.29
CA ALA A 75 -1.52 -13.26 -9.53
C ALA A 75 -1.55 -12.29 -10.73
N ALA A 76 -2.45 -11.31 -10.74
CA ALA A 76 -2.49 -10.24 -11.74
C ALA A 76 -1.41 -9.15 -11.50
N GLY A 77 -0.67 -9.22 -10.40
CA GLY A 77 0.43 -8.32 -10.06
C GLY A 77 0.06 -7.16 -9.13
N LEU A 78 -0.99 -7.32 -8.32
CA LEU A 78 -1.39 -6.35 -7.31
C LEU A 78 -1.08 -6.90 -5.91
N SER A 79 -0.22 -6.22 -5.15
CA SER A 79 0.14 -6.61 -3.79
C SER A 79 -0.31 -5.59 -2.77
N HIS A 80 -0.65 -6.07 -1.58
CA HIS A 80 -1.13 -5.25 -0.48
C HIS A 80 -0.31 -5.52 0.78
N VAL A 81 0.27 -4.47 1.34
CA VAL A 81 0.89 -4.44 2.66
C VAL A 81 -0.13 -3.84 3.62
N PRO A 82 -0.79 -4.64 4.45
CA PRO A 82 -1.83 -4.15 5.35
C PRO A 82 -1.24 -3.41 6.55
N GLU A 83 -2.08 -2.62 7.22
CA GLU A 83 -1.80 -2.05 8.53
C GLU A 83 -1.37 -3.13 9.52
N GLY A 84 -0.48 -2.78 10.45
CA GLY A 84 0.02 -3.72 11.46
C GLY A 84 1.04 -4.72 10.95
N ARG A 85 1.63 -4.48 9.74
CA ARG A 85 2.76 -5.23 9.15
C ARG A 85 2.43 -6.67 8.77
N MET A 86 1.64 -7.40 9.55
CA MET A 86 1.18 -8.79 9.34
C MET A 86 2.30 -9.73 8.91
N ILE A 87 3.47 -9.63 9.58
CA ILE A 87 4.57 -10.57 9.39
C ILE A 87 4.28 -11.90 10.06
N PHE A 88 4.93 -12.97 9.60
CA PHE A 88 4.93 -14.26 10.28
C PHE A 88 5.98 -14.23 11.39
N ALA A 89 5.57 -13.87 12.61
CA ALA A 89 6.46 -13.57 13.73
C ALA A 89 7.39 -14.74 14.12
N ASN A 90 6.93 -15.98 13.95
CA ASN A 90 7.67 -17.19 14.29
C ASN A 90 8.60 -17.70 13.18
N LEU A 91 8.56 -17.10 12.00
CA LEU A 91 9.45 -17.41 10.88
C LEU A 91 10.66 -16.45 10.89
N THR A 92 11.74 -16.89 10.26
CA THR A 92 12.89 -16.03 9.99
C THR A 92 12.55 -14.93 8.98
N VAL A 93 13.39 -13.91 8.88
CA VAL A 93 13.30 -12.87 7.83
C VAL A 93 13.29 -13.50 6.44
N LEU A 94 14.24 -14.42 6.16
CA LEU A 94 14.33 -15.10 4.87
C LEU A 94 13.07 -15.92 4.54
N GLU A 95 12.53 -16.64 5.50
CA GLU A 95 11.30 -17.41 5.32
C GLU A 95 10.10 -16.51 5.05
N ASN A 96 9.97 -15.39 5.78
CA ASN A 96 8.94 -14.38 5.50
C ASN A 96 9.03 -13.85 4.05
N LEU A 97 10.23 -13.52 3.58
CA LEU A 97 10.42 -13.06 2.19
C LEU A 97 10.03 -14.14 1.19
N LYS A 98 10.47 -15.38 1.40
CA LYS A 98 10.11 -16.50 0.52
C LYS A 98 8.61 -16.76 0.45
N MET A 99 7.86 -16.53 1.53
CA MET A 99 6.39 -16.61 1.51
C MET A 99 5.76 -15.61 0.53
N GLY A 100 6.39 -14.45 0.29
CA GLY A 100 5.94 -13.49 -0.72
C GLY A 100 6.05 -13.99 -2.16
N ALA A 101 6.98 -14.93 -2.40
CA ALA A 101 7.21 -15.53 -3.73
C ALA A 101 6.35 -16.78 -3.99
N TYR A 102 5.27 -17.03 -3.24
CA TYR A 102 4.52 -18.29 -3.30
C TYR A 102 3.94 -18.64 -4.69
N LEU A 103 3.73 -17.67 -5.56
CA LEU A 103 3.29 -17.88 -6.95
C LEU A 103 4.46 -18.22 -7.90
N GLN A 104 5.70 -17.95 -7.51
CA GLN A 104 6.88 -18.14 -8.33
C GLN A 104 7.49 -19.54 -8.09
N LYS A 105 7.69 -20.30 -9.18
CA LYS A 105 8.29 -21.64 -9.12
C LYS A 105 9.77 -21.65 -9.51
N ASP A 106 10.20 -20.65 -10.29
CA ASP A 106 11.58 -20.54 -10.75
C ASP A 106 12.48 -20.01 -9.64
N LYS A 107 13.40 -20.87 -9.18
CA LYS A 107 14.35 -20.55 -8.12
C LYS A 107 15.31 -19.42 -8.48
N THR A 108 15.64 -19.28 -9.77
CA THR A 108 16.53 -18.21 -10.24
C THR A 108 15.85 -16.85 -10.16
N VAL A 109 14.56 -16.79 -10.45
CA VAL A 109 13.74 -15.58 -10.29
C VAL A 109 13.60 -15.25 -8.82
N ILE A 110 13.32 -16.24 -7.96
CA ILE A 110 13.22 -16.02 -6.50
C ILE A 110 14.53 -15.45 -5.95
N ALA A 111 15.69 -15.98 -6.38
CA ALA A 111 17.00 -15.49 -5.94
C ALA A 111 17.22 -14.02 -6.36
N LYS A 112 16.89 -13.67 -7.62
CA LYS A 112 16.98 -12.27 -8.11
C LYS A 112 16.09 -11.31 -7.33
N GLU A 113 14.87 -11.72 -7.01
CA GLU A 113 13.97 -10.87 -6.22
C GLU A 113 14.45 -10.73 -4.76
N LEU A 114 15.06 -11.78 -4.18
CA LEU A 114 15.69 -11.69 -2.86
C LEU A 114 16.86 -10.71 -2.87
N ASP A 115 17.75 -10.80 -3.87
CA ASP A 115 18.88 -9.86 -4.02
C ASP A 115 18.38 -8.43 -4.18
N TYR A 116 17.30 -8.22 -4.95
CA TYR A 116 16.67 -6.92 -5.09
C TYR A 116 16.11 -6.41 -3.75
N VAL A 117 15.33 -7.21 -3.03
CA VAL A 117 14.80 -6.81 -1.73
C VAL A 117 15.91 -6.48 -0.74
N PHE A 118 17.00 -7.25 -0.74
CA PHE A 118 18.15 -6.99 0.10
C PHE A 118 18.95 -5.74 -0.32
N SER A 119 18.93 -5.37 -1.60
CA SER A 119 19.52 -4.10 -2.04
C SER A 119 18.71 -2.89 -1.55
N ILE A 120 17.38 -2.99 -1.56
CA ILE A 120 16.50 -1.95 -1.03
C ILE A 120 16.59 -1.86 0.50
N PHE A 121 16.62 -3.02 1.18
CA PHE A 121 16.63 -3.14 2.64
C PHE A 121 17.84 -3.96 3.14
N PRO A 122 19.06 -3.40 3.13
CA PRO A 122 20.28 -4.15 3.53
C PRO A 122 20.20 -4.75 4.94
N ARG A 123 19.49 -4.07 5.86
CA ARG A 123 19.26 -4.56 7.22
C ARG A 123 18.55 -5.92 7.26
N LEU A 124 17.68 -6.20 6.31
CA LEU A 124 17.03 -7.52 6.23
C LEU A 124 18.01 -8.63 5.84
N LYS A 125 19.02 -8.33 5.02
CA LYS A 125 20.08 -9.27 4.68
C LYS A 125 20.95 -9.60 5.87
N GLU A 126 21.38 -8.58 6.64
CA GLU A 126 22.17 -8.76 7.87
C GLU A 126 21.46 -9.67 8.88
N ARG A 127 20.12 -9.68 8.85
CA ARG A 127 19.24 -10.39 9.80
C ARG A 127 18.46 -11.53 9.18
N GLU A 128 18.89 -12.04 8.03
CA GLU A 128 18.11 -13.01 7.23
C GLU A 128 17.69 -14.27 8.01
N LYS A 129 18.52 -14.70 8.99
CA LYS A 129 18.28 -15.87 9.84
C LYS A 129 17.58 -15.53 11.17
N GLN A 130 17.38 -14.24 11.47
CA GLN A 130 16.73 -13.80 12.71
C GLN A 130 15.22 -14.05 12.64
N ILE A 131 14.63 -14.42 13.77
CA ILE A 131 13.17 -14.58 13.94
C ILE A 131 12.50 -13.21 13.79
N ALA A 132 11.57 -13.10 12.87
CA ALA A 132 10.97 -11.84 12.46
C ALA A 132 10.25 -11.09 13.60
N GLY A 133 9.65 -11.82 14.54
CA GLY A 133 9.00 -11.23 15.71
C GLY A 133 9.94 -10.45 16.63
N THR A 134 11.27 -10.69 16.56
CA THR A 134 12.28 -10.01 17.36
C THR A 134 12.85 -8.75 16.72
N LEU A 135 12.43 -8.42 15.50
CA LEU A 135 12.82 -7.19 14.81
C LEU A 135 12.15 -5.96 15.42
N SER A 136 12.79 -4.81 15.28
CA SER A 136 12.16 -3.52 15.58
C SER A 136 10.95 -3.26 14.67
N GLY A 137 10.04 -2.36 15.10
CA GLY A 137 8.85 -2.04 14.33
C GLY A 137 9.14 -1.56 12.91
N GLY A 138 10.18 -0.76 12.72
CA GLY A 138 10.59 -0.31 11.37
C GLY A 138 11.17 -1.43 10.52
N GLU A 139 11.97 -2.33 11.10
CA GLU A 139 12.50 -3.50 10.39
C GLU A 139 11.38 -4.48 10.01
N GLN A 140 10.37 -4.66 10.87
CA GLN A 140 9.17 -5.44 10.53
C GLN A 140 8.38 -4.83 9.37
N GLN A 141 8.30 -3.48 9.31
CA GLN A 141 7.66 -2.79 8.19
C GLN A 141 8.44 -2.97 6.89
N MET A 142 9.77 -2.84 6.95
CA MET A 142 10.64 -3.13 5.80
C MET A 142 10.47 -4.58 5.34
N LEU A 143 10.36 -5.54 6.28
CA LEU A 143 10.10 -6.95 5.96
C LEU A 143 8.74 -7.16 5.30
N ALA A 144 7.69 -6.50 5.77
CA ALA A 144 6.36 -6.58 5.17
C ALA A 144 6.34 -6.04 3.74
N ILE A 145 7.00 -4.89 3.48
CA ILE A 145 7.18 -4.32 2.14
C ILE A 145 8.04 -5.27 1.28
N GLY A 146 9.16 -5.74 1.80
CA GLY A 146 10.05 -6.68 1.10
C GLY A 146 9.31 -7.96 0.70
N ARG A 147 8.49 -8.52 1.58
CA ARG A 147 7.65 -9.69 1.28
C ARG A 147 6.67 -9.42 0.15
N ALA A 148 6.06 -8.23 0.11
CA ALA A 148 5.18 -7.85 -0.99
C ALA A 148 5.93 -7.73 -2.32
N LEU A 149 7.16 -7.19 -2.31
CA LEU A 149 8.02 -7.08 -3.50
C LEU A 149 8.41 -8.43 -4.09
N MET A 150 8.55 -9.47 -3.27
CA MET A 150 8.87 -10.84 -3.72
C MET A 150 7.83 -11.42 -4.69
N SER A 151 6.61 -10.89 -4.74
CA SER A 151 5.59 -11.27 -5.72
C SER A 151 5.76 -10.60 -7.08
N LYS A 152 6.75 -9.72 -7.27
CA LYS A 152 6.99 -8.88 -8.47
C LYS A 152 5.76 -8.05 -8.84
N PRO A 153 5.25 -7.22 -7.93
CA PRO A 153 4.01 -6.50 -8.19
C PRO A 153 4.22 -5.42 -9.26
N LYS A 154 3.20 -5.20 -10.08
CA LYS A 154 3.07 -4.01 -10.92
C LYS A 154 2.42 -2.86 -10.17
N PHE A 155 1.62 -3.20 -9.14
CA PHE A 155 0.87 -2.29 -8.30
C PHE A 155 1.01 -2.68 -6.83
N LEU A 156 1.49 -1.75 -6.01
CA LEU A 156 1.72 -1.97 -4.58
C LEU A 156 0.81 -1.04 -3.77
N MET A 157 0.03 -1.62 -2.85
CA MET A 157 -0.77 -0.87 -1.89
C MET A 157 -0.13 -0.94 -0.52
N LEU A 158 0.01 0.22 0.13
CA LEU A 158 0.60 0.38 1.46
C LEU A 158 -0.42 1.04 2.39
N ASP A 159 -0.78 0.34 3.47
CA ASP A 159 -1.75 0.79 4.46
C ASP A 159 -1.03 1.29 5.71
N GLU A 160 -0.98 2.60 5.89
CA GLU A 160 -0.36 3.33 7.00
C GLU A 160 1.06 2.84 7.35
N PRO A 161 2.01 2.84 6.38
CA PRO A 161 3.33 2.30 6.60
C PRO A 161 4.16 3.04 7.65
N SER A 162 3.75 4.25 8.06
CA SER A 162 4.43 5.04 9.11
C SER A 162 3.94 4.73 10.53
N LEU A 163 2.80 4.03 10.67
CA LEU A 163 2.14 3.87 11.97
C LEU A 163 2.99 3.11 12.99
N GLY A 164 3.19 3.73 14.16
CA GLY A 164 3.93 3.11 15.27
C GLY A 164 5.42 2.88 14.99
N ILE A 165 6.01 3.72 14.14
CA ILE A 165 7.43 3.66 13.77
C ILE A 165 8.14 4.95 14.23
N ALA A 166 9.39 4.80 14.68
CA ALA A 166 10.22 5.95 15.07
C ALA A 166 10.44 6.91 13.88
N PRO A 167 10.39 8.24 14.08
CA PRO A 167 10.41 9.24 13.01
C PRO A 167 11.57 9.08 12.01
N LEU A 168 12.77 8.73 12.48
CA LEU A 168 13.93 8.54 11.62
C LEU A 168 13.72 7.36 10.64
N LEU A 169 13.11 6.25 11.11
CA LEU A 169 12.83 5.09 10.27
C LEU A 169 11.66 5.34 9.32
N VAL A 170 10.70 6.17 9.71
CA VAL A 170 9.62 6.61 8.81
C VAL A 170 10.20 7.28 7.58
N LYS A 171 11.12 8.25 7.76
CA LYS A 171 11.79 8.92 6.64
C LYS A 171 12.48 7.92 5.72
N THR A 172 13.25 6.99 6.29
CA THR A 172 13.91 5.92 5.51
C THR A 172 12.91 5.07 4.71
N ILE A 173 11.78 4.68 5.32
CA ILE A 173 10.75 3.89 4.64
C ILE A 173 10.17 4.66 3.45
N PHE A 174 9.87 5.96 3.61
CA PHE A 174 9.32 6.80 2.55
C PHE A 174 10.33 7.02 1.42
N GLU A 175 11.61 7.22 1.73
CA GLU A 175 12.70 7.26 0.74
C GLU A 175 12.74 5.94 -0.07
N LYS A 176 12.60 4.78 0.61
CA LYS A 176 12.57 3.48 -0.06
C LYS A 176 11.31 3.27 -0.90
N ILE A 177 10.16 3.79 -0.49
CA ILE A 177 8.93 3.76 -1.31
C ILE A 177 9.15 4.52 -2.63
N VAL A 178 9.77 5.69 -2.58
CA VAL A 178 10.13 6.46 -3.78
C VAL A 178 11.15 5.72 -4.64
N GLU A 179 12.16 5.11 -4.03
CA GLU A 179 13.17 4.31 -4.73
C GLU A 179 12.54 3.13 -5.48
N ILE A 180 11.66 2.35 -4.83
CA ILE A 180 10.90 1.24 -5.41
C ILE A 180 10.09 1.70 -6.63
N ASN A 181 9.38 2.83 -6.51
CA ASN A 181 8.61 3.38 -7.62
C ASN A 181 9.51 3.76 -8.80
N ARG A 182 10.59 4.53 -8.55
CA ARG A 182 11.46 5.07 -9.60
C ARG A 182 12.29 4.00 -10.32
N GLN A 183 12.85 3.04 -9.58
CA GLN A 183 13.76 2.03 -10.16
C GLN A 183 13.01 0.96 -10.96
N HIS A 184 11.80 0.61 -10.56
CA HIS A 184 11.05 -0.51 -11.15
C HIS A 184 9.73 -0.10 -11.80
N GLY A 185 9.37 1.19 -11.76
CA GLY A 185 8.11 1.68 -12.32
C GLY A 185 6.86 1.10 -11.64
N ILE A 186 7.00 0.62 -10.40
CA ILE A 186 5.89 0.06 -9.63
C ILE A 186 4.93 1.19 -9.28
N THR A 187 3.67 1.06 -9.68
CA THR A 187 2.62 2.00 -9.30
C THR A 187 2.27 1.81 -7.83
N ILE A 188 2.13 2.88 -7.07
CA ILE A 188 1.91 2.79 -5.63
C ILE A 188 0.64 3.53 -5.23
N LEU A 189 -0.24 2.88 -4.47
CA LEU A 189 -1.30 3.52 -3.71
C LEU A 189 -0.90 3.53 -2.24
N LEU A 190 -0.61 4.73 -1.75
CA LEU A 190 -0.20 4.97 -0.37
C LEU A 190 -1.39 5.49 0.44
N VAL A 191 -1.80 4.76 1.44
CA VAL A 191 -2.80 5.19 2.41
C VAL A 191 -2.07 5.67 3.66
N GLU A 192 -2.35 6.88 4.10
CA GLU A 192 -1.70 7.48 5.27
C GLU A 192 -2.62 8.42 6.05
N GLN A 193 -2.39 8.47 7.35
CA GLN A 193 -2.94 9.52 8.21
C GLN A 193 -2.02 10.76 8.21
N ASN A 194 -0.71 10.54 8.11
CA ASN A 194 0.27 11.65 7.99
C ASN A 194 0.28 12.21 6.57
N ALA A 195 -0.63 13.16 6.33
CA ALA A 195 -0.82 13.77 5.03
C ALA A 195 0.44 14.51 4.52
N ASN A 196 1.25 15.11 5.42
CA ASN A 196 2.47 15.80 5.03
C ASN A 196 3.43 14.87 4.28
N LEU A 197 3.77 13.75 4.90
CA LEU A 197 4.69 12.77 4.32
C LEU A 197 4.12 12.15 3.04
N ALA A 198 2.82 11.82 3.05
CA ALA A 198 2.18 11.18 1.91
C ALA A 198 2.14 12.10 0.68
N LEU A 199 1.75 13.36 0.86
CA LEU A 199 1.67 14.36 -0.22
C LEU A 199 3.06 14.83 -0.68
N GLU A 200 4.11 14.66 0.13
CA GLU A 200 5.49 15.01 -0.24
C GLU A 200 6.03 14.09 -1.34
N ILE A 201 5.70 12.80 -1.28
CA ILE A 201 6.26 11.80 -2.20
C ILE A 201 5.32 11.41 -3.34
N SER A 202 4.04 11.80 -3.29
CA SER A 202 3.03 11.44 -4.29
C SER A 202 2.88 12.52 -5.38
N GLN A 203 2.37 12.10 -6.55
CA GLN A 203 2.04 12.99 -7.65
C GLN A 203 0.61 13.52 -7.51
N TYR A 204 -0.32 12.68 -7.07
CA TYR A 204 -1.74 12.98 -6.95
C TYR A 204 -2.29 12.48 -5.62
N GLY A 205 -3.30 13.14 -5.09
CA GLY A 205 -3.91 12.77 -3.82
C GLY A 205 -5.43 12.84 -3.83
N TYR A 206 -6.02 12.00 -3.00
CA TYR A 206 -7.43 11.98 -2.66
C TYR A 206 -7.60 12.18 -1.17
N VAL A 207 -8.55 13.03 -0.78
CA VAL A 207 -8.94 13.23 0.63
C VAL A 207 -10.24 12.50 0.87
N LEU A 208 -10.21 11.51 1.73
CA LEU A 208 -11.36 10.69 2.11
C LEU A 208 -11.86 11.10 3.49
N GLU A 209 -13.15 11.39 3.59
CA GLU A 209 -13.83 11.71 4.83
C GLU A 209 -15.16 10.97 4.89
N THR A 210 -15.41 10.24 5.96
CA THR A 210 -16.65 9.47 6.19
C THR A 210 -17.14 8.72 4.93
N GLY A 211 -16.22 7.95 4.32
CA GLY A 211 -16.52 7.12 3.15
C GLY A 211 -16.75 7.87 1.85
N ARG A 212 -16.41 9.16 1.75
CA ARG A 212 -16.57 10.00 0.56
C ARG A 212 -15.27 10.70 0.19
N ILE A 213 -14.94 10.79 -1.09
CA ILE A 213 -13.86 11.66 -1.57
C ILE A 213 -14.38 13.10 -1.58
N ILE A 214 -13.77 13.93 -0.73
CA ILE A 214 -14.17 15.34 -0.58
C ILE A 214 -13.28 16.30 -1.38
N LEU A 215 -12.04 15.92 -1.62
CA LEU A 215 -11.07 16.67 -2.42
C LEU A 215 -10.18 15.70 -3.19
N GLN A 216 -9.74 16.12 -4.36
CA GLN A 216 -8.73 15.41 -5.15
C GLN A 216 -7.99 16.42 -6.03
N ASP A 217 -6.68 16.32 -6.09
CA ASP A 217 -5.85 17.22 -6.92
C ASP A 217 -4.41 16.70 -6.98
N ASP A 218 -3.57 17.38 -7.75
CA ASP A 218 -2.14 17.23 -7.66
C ASP A 218 -1.66 17.43 -6.21
N SER A 219 -0.72 16.62 -5.75
CA SER A 219 -0.28 16.64 -4.35
C SER A 219 0.25 18.00 -3.91
N ALA A 220 0.91 18.75 -4.82
CA ALA A 220 1.36 20.12 -4.56
C ALA A 220 0.17 21.08 -4.31
N ALA A 221 -0.90 20.95 -5.07
CA ALA A 221 -2.11 21.75 -4.90
C ALA A 221 -2.84 21.40 -3.59
N LEU A 222 -2.94 20.12 -3.24
CA LEU A 222 -3.51 19.69 -1.96
C LEU A 222 -2.70 20.21 -0.77
N ARG A 223 -1.36 20.20 -0.85
CA ARG A 223 -0.50 20.77 0.19
C ARG A 223 -0.70 22.27 0.37
N ALA A 224 -1.04 23.00 -0.70
CA ALA A 224 -1.32 24.43 -0.65
C ALA A 224 -2.73 24.74 -0.15
N ASN A 225 -3.66 23.79 -0.23
CA ASN A 225 -5.09 23.99 0.07
C ASN A 225 -5.32 24.32 1.55
N PRO A 226 -5.99 25.44 1.91
CA PRO A 226 -6.20 25.83 3.29
C PRO A 226 -6.99 24.80 4.12
N LYS A 227 -7.97 24.12 3.50
CA LYS A 227 -8.78 23.09 4.17
C LYS A 227 -7.91 21.86 4.52
N VAL A 228 -7.04 21.45 3.61
CA VAL A 228 -6.12 20.33 3.85
C VAL A 228 -5.09 20.71 4.91
N LYS A 229 -4.56 21.94 4.87
CA LYS A 229 -3.63 22.46 5.88
C LYS A 229 -4.23 22.40 7.27
N SER A 230 -5.41 22.99 7.46
CA SER A 230 -6.03 23.07 8.78
C SER A 230 -6.48 21.69 9.32
N ALA A 231 -6.93 20.76 8.46
CA ALA A 231 -7.47 19.48 8.90
C ALA A 231 -6.40 18.37 9.05
N TYR A 232 -5.34 18.40 8.22
CA TYR A 232 -4.44 17.25 8.07
C TYR A 232 -2.93 17.59 8.14
N LEU A 233 -2.52 18.85 8.02
CA LEU A 233 -1.10 19.21 7.97
C LEU A 233 -0.58 19.88 9.26
N GLY A 234 -1.43 20.07 10.27
CA GLY A 234 -1.06 20.75 11.51
C GLY A 234 -0.80 22.22 11.22
N GLY A 235 -1.86 23.01 11.10
CA GLY A 235 -1.80 24.46 10.95
C GLY A 235 -1.36 25.14 12.23
#